data_51bdc881272b486cedaf22e2b5d8cb2d
#
_entry.id   51bdc881272b486cedaf22e2b5d8cb2d
#
_cell.length_a   1.000
_cell.length_b   1.000
_cell.length_c   1.000
_cell.angle_alpha   90.00
_cell.angle_beta   90.00
_cell.angle_gamma   90.00
#
_symmetry.space_group_name_H-M   'P 1'
#
loop_
_entity.id
_entity.type
_entity.pdbx_description
1 polymer ?
#
loop_
_entity_poly.entity_id
_entity_poly.type
_entity_poly.pdbx_seq_one_letter_code
_entity_poly.pdbx_strand_id
1 'polypeptide(L)'
;MDGVPDSVTEIKFPTWSINGGQDDIDWVHLAKESDGVWRANKQMPESGQYVIHIYYNTAVQQNIYSYAVNFWPSDTTINVVNNRIMGKISVDKLDYHAGEKLANATFDVIARNDIRTPQGTVIYRQDEVVGNLTTDENGYGELDNLNLGEYTLKESMVPDGFRDDGSTYDFTITNDKTDSKLHMGLDVTWEINNYPTFINVYKVDKDSGKKLENAEFDLYNVTDKKKVGTYKTDKNGNIAVFYLSRQKTYYLQETKAPDSYKLNDTKYYFYIDEKGAFSVSDLNGTVEDGTFNVPFHGTMTITVKNEIDICNLRITKKNDNSKVLENAEFSLYSDKECTKEIEKGKTDKNGQLNFDRISVGDFYLKETKAPAGYRLLEDPIKISLKNVNGKFTFFVNDKEIKGDDKNNNSLTLENGLYTGNLTVINSRGSILPATGSPMTIVLTGAGILCLLILIKRGKNNDE
;
A
#
# COMPACT_ATOMS: atom_id res chain seq x y z
N MET A 1 -21.47 -35.45 -46.87
CA MET A 1 -21.27 -34.80 -45.56
C MET A 1 -19.79 -34.51 -45.41
N ASP A 2 -19.47 -33.29 -45.21
CA ASP A 2 -18.13 -32.81 -44.97
C ASP A 2 -17.95 -32.55 -43.47
N GLY A 3 -16.72 -32.58 -42.93
CA GLY A 3 -16.46 -32.34 -41.52
C GLY A 3 -16.80 -33.50 -40.58
N VAL A 4 -16.97 -34.69 -41.09
CA VAL A 4 -17.27 -35.90 -40.30
C VAL A 4 -15.97 -36.42 -39.66
N PRO A 5 -15.92 -36.64 -38.31
CA PRO A 5 -14.74 -37.18 -37.65
C PRO A 5 -14.26 -38.51 -38.25
N ASP A 6 -12.95 -38.70 -38.28
CA ASP A 6 -12.37 -39.96 -38.80
C ASP A 6 -12.75 -41.19 -37.97
N SER A 7 -13.20 -41.00 -36.72
CA SER A 7 -13.73 -42.05 -35.84
C SER A 7 -15.11 -42.56 -36.28
N VAL A 8 -15.78 -41.87 -37.24
CA VAL A 8 -17.07 -42.31 -37.75
C VAL A 8 -16.87 -43.47 -38.72
N THR A 9 -17.51 -44.57 -38.39
CA THR A 9 -17.39 -45.83 -39.15
C THR A 9 -18.56 -46.10 -40.03
N GLU A 10 -19.69 -45.47 -39.80
CA GLU A 10 -20.90 -45.61 -40.59
C GLU A 10 -21.75 -44.33 -40.51
N ILE A 11 -22.29 -43.90 -41.63
CA ILE A 11 -23.37 -42.90 -41.68
C ILE A 11 -24.51 -43.48 -42.43
N LYS A 12 -25.70 -43.37 -41.89
CA LYS A 12 -26.92 -43.77 -42.52
C LYS A 12 -28.10 -42.88 -42.18
N PHE A 13 -29.05 -42.79 -43.01
CA PHE A 13 -30.28 -42.07 -42.76
C PHE A 13 -31.50 -42.82 -43.24
N PRO A 14 -32.53 -43.00 -42.40
CA PRO A 14 -33.84 -43.41 -42.84
C PRO A 14 -34.52 -42.22 -43.52
N THR A 15 -35.23 -42.51 -44.57
CA THR A 15 -36.10 -41.53 -45.25
C THR A 15 -37.52 -42.09 -45.22
N TRP A 16 -38.46 -41.22 -44.98
CA TRP A 16 -39.90 -41.54 -45.10
C TRP A 16 -40.67 -40.29 -45.47
N SER A 17 -41.79 -40.48 -46.19
CA SER A 17 -42.67 -39.36 -46.51
C SER A 17 -43.51 -38.95 -45.31
N ILE A 18 -43.76 -37.63 -45.12
CA ILE A 18 -44.64 -37.17 -44.05
C ILE A 18 -46.08 -37.69 -44.29
N ASN A 19 -46.51 -37.86 -45.52
CA ASN A 19 -47.84 -38.36 -45.79
C ASN A 19 -48.01 -39.86 -45.55
N GLY A 20 -46.95 -40.66 -45.72
CA GLY A 20 -46.93 -42.10 -45.50
C GLY A 20 -46.66 -42.52 -44.08
N GLY A 21 -46.23 -41.59 -43.21
CA GLY A 21 -45.78 -41.91 -41.89
C GLY A 21 -44.46 -42.71 -41.89
N GLN A 22 -44.25 -43.53 -40.88
CA GLN A 22 -43.04 -44.37 -40.82
C GLN A 22 -43.18 -45.72 -41.53
N ASP A 23 -44.27 -45.96 -42.25
CA ASP A 23 -44.50 -47.21 -42.90
C ASP A 23 -43.70 -47.37 -44.20
N ASP A 24 -43.16 -46.22 -44.75
CA ASP A 24 -42.33 -46.16 -45.97
C ASP A 24 -40.83 -45.89 -45.65
N ILE A 25 -40.38 -46.33 -44.51
CA ILE A 25 -38.96 -46.10 -44.11
C ILE A 25 -38.02 -46.88 -45.03
N ASP A 26 -37.12 -46.15 -45.65
CA ASP A 26 -36.00 -46.69 -46.40
C ASP A 26 -34.66 -46.19 -45.84
N TRP A 27 -33.74 -47.10 -45.57
CA TRP A 27 -32.44 -46.80 -45.04
C TRP A 27 -31.40 -46.56 -46.11
N VAL A 28 -30.84 -45.37 -46.15
CA VAL A 28 -29.77 -45.00 -47.05
C VAL A 28 -28.44 -44.97 -46.33
N HIS A 29 -27.48 -45.73 -46.82
CA HIS A 29 -26.12 -45.77 -46.31
C HIS A 29 -25.23 -44.86 -47.17
N LEU A 30 -24.40 -44.01 -46.48
CA LEU A 30 -23.42 -43.17 -47.17
C LEU A 30 -22.10 -43.93 -47.32
N ALA A 31 -21.44 -43.73 -48.42
CA ALA A 31 -20.06 -44.22 -48.63
C ALA A 31 -19.10 -43.04 -48.47
N LYS A 32 -17.96 -43.30 -47.77
CA LYS A 32 -16.85 -42.35 -47.66
C LYS A 32 -16.04 -42.41 -48.96
N GLU A 33 -15.99 -41.33 -49.68
CA GLU A 33 -15.19 -41.21 -50.90
C GLU A 33 -13.75 -40.82 -50.65
N SER A 34 -12.88 -40.86 -51.66
CA SER A 34 -11.45 -40.58 -51.55
C SER A 34 -11.12 -39.14 -51.13
N ASP A 35 -12.04 -38.22 -51.28
CA ASP A 35 -11.96 -36.83 -50.85
C ASP A 35 -12.36 -36.65 -49.34
N GLY A 36 -12.69 -37.74 -48.66
CA GLY A 36 -13.12 -37.75 -47.28
C GLY A 36 -14.60 -37.39 -47.04
N VAL A 37 -15.31 -37.09 -48.10
CA VAL A 37 -16.75 -36.73 -48.05
C VAL A 37 -17.62 -37.98 -48.11
N TRP A 38 -18.65 -38.02 -47.25
CA TRP A 38 -19.63 -39.10 -47.23
C TRP A 38 -20.80 -38.76 -48.17
N ARG A 39 -21.04 -39.64 -49.16
CA ARG A 39 -22.08 -39.43 -50.16
C ARG A 39 -22.99 -40.64 -50.31
N ALA A 40 -24.24 -40.39 -50.67
CA ALA A 40 -25.17 -41.39 -51.13
C ALA A 40 -26.11 -40.73 -52.18
N ASN A 41 -26.56 -41.56 -53.13
CA ASN A 41 -27.59 -41.17 -54.07
C ASN A 41 -28.86 -41.96 -53.76
N LYS A 42 -29.95 -41.27 -53.55
CA LYS A 42 -31.29 -41.88 -53.39
C LYS A 42 -32.28 -41.23 -54.33
N GLN A 43 -32.94 -42.07 -55.11
CA GLN A 43 -34.06 -41.63 -55.89
C GLN A 43 -35.32 -41.65 -55.04
N MET A 44 -35.94 -40.52 -54.85
CA MET A 44 -37.18 -40.42 -54.11
C MET A 44 -38.36 -40.78 -55.04
N PRO A 45 -39.31 -41.58 -54.52
CA PRO A 45 -40.40 -42.10 -55.40
C PRO A 45 -41.39 -41.02 -55.87
N GLU A 46 -41.62 -40.00 -55.07
CA GLU A 46 -42.56 -38.92 -55.35
C GLU A 46 -42.04 -37.56 -54.82
N SER A 47 -42.52 -36.44 -55.31
CA SER A 47 -42.30 -35.15 -54.78
C SER A 47 -43.12 -34.96 -53.48
N GLY A 48 -42.50 -34.41 -52.40
CA GLY A 48 -43.19 -34.25 -51.15
C GLY A 48 -42.27 -33.80 -50.05
N GLN A 49 -42.79 -33.80 -48.85
CA GLN A 49 -42.01 -33.58 -47.64
C GLN A 49 -41.51 -34.88 -47.04
N TYR A 50 -40.23 -34.95 -46.83
CA TYR A 50 -39.58 -36.11 -46.22
C TYR A 50 -38.87 -35.71 -44.95
N VAL A 51 -38.81 -36.61 -43.96
CA VAL A 51 -37.99 -36.47 -42.78
C VAL A 51 -36.74 -37.29 -42.97
N ILE A 52 -35.59 -36.69 -42.67
CA ILE A 52 -34.29 -37.34 -42.73
C ILE A 52 -33.71 -37.30 -41.33
N HIS A 53 -33.47 -38.45 -40.71
CA HIS A 53 -32.68 -38.58 -39.51
C HIS A 53 -31.29 -39.07 -39.89
N ILE A 54 -30.25 -38.31 -39.57
CA ILE A 54 -28.88 -38.70 -39.86
C ILE A 54 -28.34 -39.39 -38.64
N TYR A 55 -27.99 -40.64 -38.78
CA TYR A 55 -27.33 -41.47 -37.76
C TYR A 55 -25.86 -41.61 -38.14
N TYR A 56 -24.96 -41.29 -37.25
CA TYR A 56 -23.58 -41.67 -37.41
C TYR A 56 -23.09 -42.45 -36.18
N ASN A 57 -22.37 -43.49 -36.43
CA ASN A 57 -21.79 -44.34 -35.40
C ASN A 57 -20.29 -44.05 -35.29
N THR A 58 -19.84 -43.78 -34.05
CA THR A 58 -18.44 -43.90 -33.71
C THR A 58 -18.21 -45.22 -33.03
N ALA A 59 -16.97 -45.60 -32.80
CA ALA A 59 -16.67 -46.86 -32.06
C ALA A 59 -17.27 -46.90 -30.66
N VAL A 60 -17.76 -45.77 -30.12
CA VAL A 60 -18.19 -45.61 -28.74
C VAL A 60 -19.65 -45.14 -28.60
N GLN A 61 -20.20 -44.41 -29.58
CA GLN A 61 -21.50 -43.77 -29.41
C GLN A 61 -22.27 -43.62 -30.77
N GLN A 62 -23.61 -43.76 -30.66
CA GLN A 62 -24.53 -43.39 -31.79
C GLN A 62 -25.08 -41.98 -31.59
N ASN A 63 -24.99 -41.15 -32.60
CA ASN A 63 -25.54 -39.80 -32.63
C ASN A 63 -26.64 -39.67 -33.70
N ILE A 64 -27.66 -38.82 -33.42
CA ILE A 64 -28.85 -38.68 -34.28
C ILE A 64 -29.11 -37.18 -34.50
N TYR A 65 -29.19 -36.78 -35.76
CA TYR A 65 -29.65 -35.46 -36.17
C TYR A 65 -30.91 -35.59 -37.01
N SER A 66 -31.89 -34.67 -36.80
CA SER A 66 -33.18 -34.73 -37.49
C SER A 66 -33.38 -33.48 -38.36
N TYR A 67 -33.72 -33.72 -39.62
CA TYR A 67 -34.01 -32.66 -40.57
C TYR A 67 -35.30 -32.97 -41.32
N ALA A 68 -36.16 -31.96 -41.54
CA ALA A 68 -37.28 -32.04 -42.45
C ALA A 68 -36.92 -31.33 -43.76
N VAL A 69 -37.04 -32.00 -44.86
CA VAL A 69 -36.71 -31.49 -46.19
C VAL A 69 -37.86 -31.65 -47.17
N ASN A 70 -38.03 -30.67 -48.06
CA ASN A 70 -38.98 -30.73 -49.15
C ASN A 70 -38.25 -31.13 -50.45
N PHE A 71 -38.70 -32.17 -51.08
CA PHE A 71 -38.16 -32.59 -52.35
C PHE A 71 -39.14 -32.23 -53.52
N TRP A 72 -38.55 -31.66 -54.53
CA TRP A 72 -39.23 -31.40 -55.80
C TRP A 72 -38.47 -32.10 -56.90
N PRO A 73 -39.12 -32.58 -57.99
CA PRO A 73 -38.45 -33.36 -59.03
C PRO A 73 -37.26 -32.67 -59.70
N SER A 74 -37.15 -31.38 -59.60
CA SER A 74 -36.02 -30.58 -60.13
C SER A 74 -34.85 -30.38 -59.16
N ASP A 75 -35.01 -30.73 -57.90
CA ASP A 75 -33.99 -30.48 -56.88
C ASP A 75 -33.00 -31.65 -56.80
N THR A 76 -31.79 -31.40 -57.25
CA THR A 76 -30.76 -32.42 -57.37
C THR A 76 -29.73 -32.41 -56.23
N THR A 77 -29.74 -31.40 -55.38
CA THR A 77 -28.71 -31.26 -54.34
C THR A 77 -29.29 -30.70 -53.08
N ILE A 78 -29.07 -31.42 -51.95
CA ILE A 78 -29.30 -30.93 -50.59
C ILE A 78 -27.96 -30.68 -49.99
N ASN A 79 -27.67 -29.44 -49.61
CA ASN A 79 -26.49 -29.08 -48.85
C ASN A 79 -26.81 -29.10 -47.37
N VAL A 80 -26.25 -30.04 -46.63
CA VAL A 80 -26.31 -30.09 -45.17
C VAL A 80 -25.01 -29.55 -44.65
N VAL A 81 -25.07 -28.39 -44.02
CA VAL A 81 -23.90 -27.74 -43.43
C VAL A 81 -23.90 -28.03 -41.93
N ASN A 82 -22.88 -28.73 -41.48
CA ASN A 82 -22.61 -28.86 -40.04
C ASN A 82 -21.63 -27.77 -39.62
N ASN A 83 -22.05 -26.95 -38.70
CA ASN A 83 -21.13 -26.02 -38.04
C ASN A 83 -20.22 -26.77 -37.04
N ARG A 84 -18.96 -26.40 -36.99
CA ARG A 84 -18.06 -26.93 -35.96
C ARG A 84 -18.58 -26.50 -34.59
N ILE A 85 -18.46 -27.40 -33.63
CA ILE A 85 -18.66 -27.03 -32.25
C ILE A 85 -17.44 -26.22 -31.82
N MET A 86 -17.68 -25.02 -31.36
CA MET A 86 -16.66 -24.07 -30.93
C MET A 86 -17.01 -23.68 -29.51
N GLY A 87 -15.98 -23.30 -28.76
CA GLY A 87 -16.16 -22.79 -27.42
C GLY A 87 -15.54 -21.41 -27.24
N LYS A 88 -15.56 -20.93 -26.02
CA LYS A 88 -14.97 -19.65 -25.63
C LYS A 88 -14.26 -19.72 -24.32
N ILE A 89 -13.32 -18.81 -24.14
CA ILE A 89 -12.68 -18.50 -22.87
C ILE A 89 -13.02 -17.08 -22.47
N SER A 90 -13.34 -16.88 -21.20
CA SER A 90 -13.51 -15.55 -20.61
C SER A 90 -12.63 -15.38 -19.39
N VAL A 91 -12.28 -14.14 -19.09
CA VAL A 91 -11.49 -13.74 -17.92
C VAL A 91 -12.23 -12.66 -17.14
N ASP A 92 -12.34 -12.87 -15.83
CA ASP A 92 -12.67 -11.84 -14.85
C ASP A 92 -11.40 -11.40 -14.15
N LYS A 93 -10.93 -10.17 -14.44
CA LYS A 93 -9.68 -9.63 -13.94
C LYS A 93 -9.88 -8.71 -12.74
N LEU A 94 -9.15 -8.94 -11.68
CA LEU A 94 -9.31 -8.26 -10.39
C LEU A 94 -7.98 -7.73 -9.86
N ASP A 95 -8.05 -6.63 -9.14
CA ASP A 95 -6.99 -6.15 -8.24
C ASP A 95 -7.01 -6.97 -6.95
N TYR A 96 -5.95 -7.69 -6.66
CA TYR A 96 -5.82 -8.47 -5.44
C TYR A 96 -5.94 -7.64 -4.15
N HIS A 97 -5.48 -6.40 -4.18
CA HIS A 97 -5.45 -5.53 -3.00
C HIS A 97 -6.80 -4.83 -2.76
N ALA A 98 -7.37 -4.22 -3.80
CA ALA A 98 -8.61 -3.44 -3.71
C ALA A 98 -9.86 -4.29 -3.96
N GLY A 99 -9.74 -5.45 -4.63
CA GLY A 99 -10.87 -6.25 -5.08
C GLY A 99 -11.63 -5.60 -6.25
N GLU A 100 -11.05 -4.57 -6.86
CA GLU A 100 -11.67 -3.84 -7.97
C GLU A 100 -11.42 -4.53 -9.32
N LYS A 101 -12.28 -4.26 -10.29
CA LYS A 101 -12.15 -4.78 -11.65
C LYS A 101 -11.01 -4.08 -12.39
N LEU A 102 -10.23 -4.84 -13.19
CA LEU A 102 -9.06 -4.32 -13.91
C LEU A 102 -9.24 -4.38 -15.42
N ALA A 103 -9.24 -3.20 -16.04
CA ALA A 103 -9.23 -3.03 -17.48
C ALA A 103 -7.81 -3.14 -18.08
N ASN A 104 -7.76 -3.36 -19.39
CA ASN A 104 -6.53 -3.34 -20.20
C ASN A 104 -5.50 -4.43 -19.85
N ALA A 105 -5.90 -5.52 -19.20
CA ALA A 105 -5.11 -6.72 -19.14
C ALA A 105 -5.29 -7.51 -20.43
N THR A 106 -4.19 -7.85 -21.13
CA THR A 106 -4.25 -8.66 -22.36
C THR A 106 -3.69 -10.04 -22.10
N PHE A 107 -4.39 -11.04 -22.60
CA PHE A 107 -4.00 -12.45 -22.49
C PHE A 107 -3.87 -13.07 -23.86
N ASP A 108 -2.80 -13.81 -24.07
CA ASP A 108 -2.63 -14.68 -25.20
C ASP A 108 -3.20 -16.07 -24.90
N VAL A 109 -3.95 -16.61 -25.84
CA VAL A 109 -4.46 -17.99 -25.81
C VAL A 109 -3.53 -18.84 -26.69
N ILE A 110 -2.90 -19.83 -26.09
CA ILE A 110 -1.84 -20.63 -26.69
C ILE A 110 -2.29 -22.09 -26.77
N ALA A 111 -2.13 -22.72 -27.92
CA ALA A 111 -2.42 -24.15 -28.09
C ALA A 111 -1.37 -25.00 -27.35
N ARG A 112 -1.80 -25.89 -26.43
CA ARG A 112 -0.91 -26.79 -25.69
C ARG A 112 -0.42 -27.98 -26.50
N ASN A 113 -1.21 -28.38 -27.51
CA ASN A 113 -0.94 -29.47 -28.44
C ASN A 113 -1.37 -29.04 -29.84
N ASP A 114 -1.04 -29.81 -30.87
CA ASP A 114 -1.60 -29.59 -32.20
C ASP A 114 -3.12 -29.71 -32.15
N ILE A 115 -3.82 -28.64 -32.48
CA ILE A 115 -5.27 -28.62 -32.59
C ILE A 115 -5.64 -28.99 -34.02
N ARG A 116 -6.42 -30.04 -34.16
CA ARG A 116 -6.71 -30.64 -35.48
C ARG A 116 -8.20 -30.63 -35.75
N THR A 117 -8.51 -30.60 -37.04
CA THR A 117 -9.86 -30.91 -37.52
C THR A 117 -10.17 -32.40 -37.26
N PRO A 118 -11.45 -32.81 -37.29
CA PRO A 118 -11.80 -34.22 -37.24
C PRO A 118 -11.15 -35.07 -38.36
N GLN A 119 -10.76 -34.43 -39.47
CA GLN A 119 -10.05 -35.07 -40.59
C GLN A 119 -8.53 -35.11 -40.39
N GLY A 120 -8.01 -34.66 -39.26
CA GLY A 120 -6.59 -34.71 -38.95
C GLY A 120 -5.78 -33.49 -39.41
N THR A 121 -6.41 -32.54 -40.13
CA THR A 121 -5.74 -31.30 -40.58
C THR A 121 -5.38 -30.44 -39.35
N VAL A 122 -4.11 -30.04 -39.23
CA VAL A 122 -3.67 -29.13 -38.19
C VAL A 122 -4.26 -27.74 -38.42
N ILE A 123 -4.98 -27.24 -37.43
CA ILE A 123 -5.52 -25.87 -37.40
C ILE A 123 -4.50 -24.95 -36.75
N TYR A 124 -4.02 -25.36 -35.56
CA TYR A 124 -2.97 -24.68 -34.78
C TYR A 124 -1.93 -25.70 -34.34
N ARG A 125 -0.68 -25.30 -34.35
CA ARG A 125 0.42 -26.11 -33.84
C ARG A 125 0.56 -25.93 -32.34
N GLN A 126 1.21 -26.88 -31.70
CA GLN A 126 1.63 -26.71 -30.33
C GLN A 126 2.42 -25.40 -30.15
N ASP A 127 2.19 -24.70 -29.04
CA ASP A 127 2.81 -23.42 -28.65
C ASP A 127 2.45 -22.23 -29.55
N GLU A 128 1.51 -22.40 -30.51
CA GLU A 128 1.01 -21.32 -31.37
C GLU A 128 -0.01 -20.47 -30.60
N VAL A 129 0.09 -19.13 -30.72
CA VAL A 129 -0.91 -18.20 -30.22
C VAL A 129 -2.10 -18.22 -31.16
N VAL A 130 -3.24 -18.68 -30.66
CA VAL A 130 -4.49 -18.84 -31.46
C VAL A 130 -5.35 -17.59 -31.47
N GLY A 131 -5.12 -16.68 -30.54
CA GLY A 131 -5.82 -15.42 -30.39
C GLY A 131 -5.46 -14.74 -29.06
N ASN A 132 -6.04 -13.59 -28.84
CA ASN A 132 -5.90 -12.85 -27.58
C ASN A 132 -7.22 -12.26 -27.14
N LEU A 133 -7.33 -11.95 -25.87
CA LEU A 133 -8.44 -11.19 -25.29
C LEU A 133 -7.88 -10.07 -24.43
N THR A 134 -8.63 -8.96 -24.33
CA THR A 134 -8.27 -7.82 -23.49
C THR A 134 -9.47 -7.46 -22.62
N THR A 135 -9.22 -7.20 -21.33
CA THR A 135 -10.27 -6.86 -20.39
C THR A 135 -10.76 -5.42 -20.55
N ASP A 136 -12.08 -5.25 -20.50
CA ASP A 136 -12.79 -3.97 -20.55
C ASP A 136 -12.83 -3.26 -19.18
N GLU A 137 -13.60 -2.18 -19.07
CA GLU A 137 -13.78 -1.39 -17.85
C GLU A 137 -14.43 -2.20 -16.70
N ASN A 138 -15.12 -3.30 -17.01
CA ASN A 138 -15.69 -4.22 -16.04
C ASN A 138 -14.72 -5.34 -15.65
N GLY A 139 -13.48 -5.29 -16.13
CA GLY A 139 -12.47 -6.33 -15.93
C GLY A 139 -12.79 -7.62 -16.67
N TYR A 140 -13.71 -7.59 -17.64
CA TYR A 140 -14.13 -8.73 -18.42
C TYR A 140 -13.49 -8.74 -19.81
N GLY A 141 -12.97 -9.90 -20.21
CA GLY A 141 -12.49 -10.15 -21.56
C GLY A 141 -12.89 -11.53 -22.02
N GLU A 142 -13.14 -11.72 -23.32
CA GLU A 142 -13.45 -13.03 -23.88
C GLU A 142 -12.82 -13.23 -25.26
N LEU A 143 -12.60 -14.49 -25.63
CA LEU A 143 -12.22 -14.94 -26.95
C LEU A 143 -13.13 -16.09 -27.36
N ASP A 144 -13.90 -15.83 -28.39
CA ASP A 144 -14.86 -16.78 -29.02
C ASP A 144 -14.20 -17.66 -30.08
N ASN A 145 -14.99 -18.62 -30.56
CA ASN A 145 -14.67 -19.44 -31.73
C ASN A 145 -13.40 -20.28 -31.57
N LEU A 146 -13.12 -20.73 -30.35
CA LEU A 146 -12.05 -21.67 -30.08
C LEU A 146 -12.46 -23.08 -30.51
N ASN A 147 -11.59 -23.78 -31.24
CA ASN A 147 -11.78 -25.19 -31.57
C ASN A 147 -11.66 -26.05 -30.30
N LEU A 148 -12.23 -27.25 -30.31
CA LEU A 148 -12.04 -28.21 -29.23
C LEU A 148 -10.55 -28.52 -29.10
N GLY A 149 -10.02 -28.49 -27.85
CA GLY A 149 -8.60 -28.71 -27.61
C GLY A 149 -8.16 -28.20 -26.25
N GLU A 150 -6.87 -28.37 -25.97
CA GLU A 150 -6.21 -27.92 -24.75
C GLU A 150 -5.44 -26.62 -25.00
N TYR A 151 -5.58 -25.68 -24.11
CA TYR A 151 -5.01 -24.34 -24.23
C TYR A 151 -4.37 -23.89 -22.93
N THR A 152 -3.45 -22.94 -23.07
CA THR A 152 -2.90 -22.15 -21.96
C THR A 152 -3.22 -20.68 -22.19
N LEU A 153 -3.77 -20.03 -21.18
CA LEU A 153 -3.94 -18.58 -21.12
C LEU A 153 -2.74 -17.98 -20.41
N LYS A 154 -2.10 -16.99 -21.02
CA LYS A 154 -0.93 -16.27 -20.46
C LYS A 154 -1.13 -14.79 -20.58
N GLU A 155 -0.97 -14.05 -19.46
CA GLU A 155 -1.02 -12.60 -19.50
C GLU A 155 0.18 -12.04 -20.27
N SER A 156 -0.07 -11.37 -21.39
CA SER A 156 0.95 -10.77 -22.26
C SER A 156 1.08 -9.25 -22.05
N MET A 157 0.02 -8.61 -21.50
CA MET A 157 0.06 -7.22 -21.09
C MET A 157 -0.60 -7.07 -19.73
N VAL A 158 0.18 -6.64 -18.75
CA VAL A 158 -0.27 -6.33 -17.38
C VAL A 158 -0.60 -4.85 -17.30
N PRO A 159 -1.72 -4.42 -16.68
CA PRO A 159 -2.05 -3.01 -16.46
C PRO A 159 -0.93 -2.28 -15.70
N ASP A 160 -0.77 -0.96 -15.96
CA ASP A 160 0.23 -0.17 -15.24
C ASP A 160 -0.11 -0.09 -13.74
N GLY A 161 0.92 -0.07 -12.89
CA GLY A 161 0.75 -0.15 -11.44
C GLY A 161 0.63 -1.56 -10.88
N PHE A 162 0.69 -2.58 -11.73
CA PHE A 162 0.65 -4.00 -11.34
C PHE A 162 1.90 -4.73 -11.83
N ARG A 163 2.20 -5.88 -11.22
CA ARG A 163 3.34 -6.73 -11.61
C ARG A 163 2.87 -7.92 -12.43
N ASP A 164 3.74 -8.34 -13.34
CA ASP A 164 3.65 -9.63 -14.03
C ASP A 164 4.34 -10.70 -13.16
N ASP A 165 3.58 -11.71 -12.72
CA ASP A 165 4.13 -12.83 -11.97
C ASP A 165 4.48 -14.04 -12.86
N GLY A 166 4.22 -13.92 -14.17
CA GLY A 166 4.48 -14.95 -15.16
C GLY A 166 3.55 -16.17 -15.08
N SER A 167 2.44 -16.06 -14.34
CA SER A 167 1.47 -17.16 -14.18
C SER A 167 0.80 -17.52 -15.50
N THR A 168 0.50 -18.79 -15.65
CA THR A 168 -0.23 -19.35 -16.79
C THR A 168 -1.41 -20.17 -16.29
N TYR A 169 -2.48 -20.24 -17.09
CA TYR A 169 -3.74 -20.83 -16.69
C TYR A 169 -4.21 -21.81 -17.79
N ASP A 170 -4.17 -23.09 -17.49
CA ASP A 170 -4.55 -24.13 -18.43
C ASP A 170 -6.06 -24.35 -18.46
N PHE A 171 -6.62 -24.57 -19.64
CA PHE A 171 -8.03 -24.87 -19.82
C PHE A 171 -8.28 -25.77 -21.04
N THR A 172 -9.46 -26.37 -21.10
CA THR A 172 -9.83 -27.28 -22.19
C THR A 172 -11.21 -26.91 -22.75
N ILE A 173 -11.26 -26.66 -24.03
CA ILE A 173 -12.52 -26.53 -24.76
C ILE A 173 -12.96 -27.92 -25.19
N THR A 174 -14.08 -28.38 -24.67
CA THR A 174 -14.63 -29.71 -24.95
C THR A 174 -16.14 -29.71 -24.83
N ASN A 175 -16.81 -30.59 -25.60
CA ASN A 175 -18.24 -30.84 -25.53
C ASN A 175 -18.59 -32.12 -24.77
N ASP A 176 -17.58 -32.86 -24.34
CA ASP A 176 -17.82 -34.17 -23.69
C ASP A 176 -18.24 -34.01 -22.25
N LYS A 177 -17.66 -33.03 -21.55
CA LYS A 177 -17.86 -32.80 -20.13
C LYS A 177 -17.62 -31.33 -19.76
N THR A 178 -18.51 -30.78 -18.94
CA THR A 178 -18.27 -29.50 -18.29
C THR A 178 -17.79 -29.73 -16.86
N ASP A 179 -16.64 -29.16 -16.50
CA ASP A 179 -16.09 -29.20 -15.15
C ASP A 179 -15.42 -27.87 -14.83
N SER A 180 -16.12 -27.02 -14.09
CA SER A 180 -15.62 -25.68 -13.75
C SER A 180 -14.37 -25.69 -12.88
N LYS A 181 -14.15 -26.74 -12.09
CA LYS A 181 -12.93 -26.87 -11.25
C LYS A 181 -11.69 -27.23 -12.05
N LEU A 182 -11.88 -27.93 -13.17
CA LEU A 182 -10.81 -28.27 -14.10
C LEU A 182 -10.74 -27.32 -15.29
N HIS A 183 -11.54 -26.25 -15.28
CA HIS A 183 -11.65 -25.29 -16.39
C HIS A 183 -11.86 -25.99 -17.73
N MET A 184 -12.87 -26.84 -17.81
CA MET A 184 -13.21 -27.64 -18.96
C MET A 184 -14.68 -27.41 -19.37
N GLY A 185 -14.95 -27.30 -20.67
CA GLY A 185 -16.27 -27.08 -21.23
C GLY A 185 -16.24 -26.29 -22.54
N LEU A 186 -17.40 -25.95 -23.05
CA LEU A 186 -17.51 -25.03 -24.19
C LEU A 186 -17.38 -23.57 -23.75
N ASP A 187 -17.84 -23.24 -22.57
CA ASP A 187 -17.71 -21.92 -21.96
C ASP A 187 -16.81 -22.05 -20.71
N VAL A 188 -15.60 -21.54 -20.80
CA VAL A 188 -14.63 -21.58 -19.69
C VAL A 188 -14.42 -20.15 -19.17
N THR A 189 -14.34 -20.01 -17.85
CA THR A 189 -14.05 -18.73 -17.21
C THR A 189 -12.92 -18.87 -16.21
N TRP A 190 -12.00 -17.91 -16.21
CA TRP A 190 -10.96 -17.74 -15.20
C TRP A 190 -11.17 -16.44 -14.45
N GLU A 191 -11.13 -16.49 -13.11
CA GLU A 191 -10.95 -15.32 -12.26
C GLU A 191 -9.46 -15.17 -11.95
N ILE A 192 -8.86 -14.05 -12.36
CA ILE A 192 -7.42 -13.82 -12.29
C ILE A 192 -7.15 -12.51 -11.55
N ASN A 193 -6.28 -12.59 -10.54
CA ASN A 193 -5.89 -11.44 -9.74
C ASN A 193 -4.50 -10.93 -10.13
N ASN A 194 -4.34 -9.60 -10.25
CA ASN A 194 -3.03 -8.98 -10.30
C ASN A 194 -2.67 -8.33 -8.97
N TYR A 195 -1.40 -8.43 -8.62
CA TYR A 195 -0.83 -7.81 -7.43
C TYR A 195 -0.27 -6.44 -7.78
N PRO A 196 -0.62 -5.37 -7.05
CA PRO A 196 -0.07 -4.05 -7.31
C PRO A 196 1.44 -4.01 -7.04
N THR A 197 2.15 -3.15 -7.76
CA THR A 197 3.49 -2.73 -7.36
C THR A 197 3.36 -1.84 -6.13
N PHE A 198 4.10 -2.12 -5.05
CA PHE A 198 4.04 -1.26 -3.88
C PHE A 198 5.33 -1.25 -3.06
N ILE A 199 5.52 -0.16 -2.30
CA ILE A 199 6.57 -0.04 -1.32
C ILE A 199 5.99 0.11 0.08
N ASN A 200 6.63 -0.52 1.07
CA ASN A 200 6.46 -0.23 2.48
C ASN A 200 7.65 0.60 2.97
N VAL A 201 7.38 1.68 3.69
CA VAL A 201 8.43 2.48 4.36
C VAL A 201 8.26 2.33 5.86
N TYR A 202 9.31 1.91 6.54
CA TYR A 202 9.36 1.88 8.00
C TYR A 202 10.29 2.96 8.52
N LYS A 203 9.77 3.80 9.38
CA LYS A 203 10.52 4.82 10.08
C LYS A 203 10.84 4.36 11.49
N VAL A 204 12.13 4.33 11.84
CA VAL A 204 12.57 3.81 13.13
C VAL A 204 13.64 4.69 13.75
N ASP A 205 13.71 4.67 15.09
CA ASP A 205 14.85 5.16 15.84
C ASP A 205 16.09 4.29 15.55
N LYS A 206 17.22 4.92 15.29
CA LYS A 206 18.45 4.24 14.88
C LYS A 206 18.98 3.26 15.91
N ASP A 207 18.91 3.62 17.19
CA ASP A 207 19.53 2.87 18.27
C ASP A 207 18.60 1.82 18.86
N SER A 208 17.35 2.20 19.14
CA SER A 208 16.36 1.34 19.79
C SER A 208 15.50 0.52 18.84
N GLY A 209 15.44 0.89 17.55
CA GLY A 209 14.51 0.31 16.58
C GLY A 209 13.04 0.68 16.82
N LYS A 210 12.75 1.59 17.75
CA LYS A 210 11.40 2.06 18.03
C LYS A 210 10.78 2.68 16.79
N LYS A 211 9.51 2.34 16.52
CA LYS A 211 8.73 2.90 15.42
C LYS A 211 8.42 4.38 15.65
N LEU A 212 8.56 5.19 14.59
CA LEU A 212 8.42 6.64 14.67
C LEU A 212 7.27 7.13 13.77
N GLU A 213 6.26 7.72 14.39
CA GLU A 213 5.13 8.35 13.70
C GLU A 213 5.46 9.80 13.30
N ASN A 214 4.63 10.35 12.41
CA ASN A 214 4.66 11.77 12.01
C ASN A 214 5.89 12.21 11.19
N ALA A 215 6.73 11.29 10.70
CA ALA A 215 7.72 11.61 9.68
C ALA A 215 7.03 11.85 8.33
N GLU A 216 7.43 12.89 7.60
CA GLU A 216 6.90 13.17 6.27
C GLU A 216 7.95 12.86 5.19
N PHE A 217 7.51 12.21 4.13
CA PHE A 217 8.33 11.79 3.01
C PHE A 217 7.74 12.26 1.70
N ASP A 218 8.59 12.77 0.82
CA ASP A 218 8.26 13.00 -0.57
C ASP A 218 8.73 11.82 -1.42
N LEU A 219 7.84 11.33 -2.27
CA LEU A 219 8.16 10.36 -3.31
C LEU A 219 8.19 11.07 -4.66
N TYR A 220 9.29 10.92 -5.40
CA TYR A 220 9.47 11.48 -6.72
C TYR A 220 9.67 10.39 -7.77
N ASN A 221 8.99 10.55 -8.90
CA ASN A 221 9.29 9.84 -10.13
C ASN A 221 10.37 10.63 -10.88
N VAL A 222 11.58 10.08 -10.92
CA VAL A 222 12.76 10.73 -11.55
C VAL A 222 12.63 10.73 -13.06
N THR A 223 12.10 9.63 -13.62
CA THR A 223 11.93 9.46 -15.08
C THR A 223 11.00 10.53 -15.65
N ASP A 224 9.88 10.77 -14.98
CA ASP A 224 8.87 11.75 -15.42
C ASP A 224 9.10 13.14 -14.82
N LYS A 225 10.13 13.30 -13.98
CA LYS A 225 10.47 14.56 -13.28
C LYS A 225 9.30 15.12 -12.47
N LYS A 226 8.53 14.25 -11.85
CA LYS A 226 7.28 14.61 -11.15
C LYS A 226 7.27 14.08 -9.72
N LYS A 227 6.79 14.90 -8.80
CA LYS A 227 6.45 14.46 -7.45
C LYS A 227 5.19 13.57 -7.51
N VAL A 228 5.28 12.37 -6.95
CA VAL A 228 4.16 11.43 -6.85
C VAL A 228 3.24 11.85 -5.71
N GLY A 229 3.82 12.14 -4.54
CA GLY A 229 3.06 12.54 -3.37
C GLY A 229 3.94 12.85 -2.16
N THR A 230 3.30 13.35 -1.11
CA THR A 230 3.84 13.45 0.24
C THR A 230 3.10 12.47 1.13
N TYR A 231 3.83 11.68 1.89
CA TYR A 231 3.32 10.62 2.74
C TYR A 231 3.80 10.81 4.17
N LYS A 232 2.96 10.46 5.13
CA LYS A 232 3.25 10.61 6.55
C LYS A 232 3.19 9.26 7.25
N THR A 233 4.17 8.97 8.12
CA THR A 233 4.17 7.74 8.88
C THR A 233 3.06 7.71 9.93
N ASP A 234 2.39 6.56 10.02
CA ASP A 234 1.37 6.27 11.02
C ASP A 234 1.98 5.98 12.41
N LYS A 235 1.13 5.63 13.38
CA LYS A 235 1.54 5.24 14.74
C LYS A 235 2.47 4.03 14.80
N ASN A 236 2.51 3.22 13.74
CA ASN A 236 3.40 2.07 13.61
C ASN A 236 4.68 2.42 12.84
N GLY A 237 4.90 3.71 12.54
CA GLY A 237 6.02 4.19 11.75
C GLY A 237 5.97 3.73 10.30
N ASN A 238 4.79 3.46 9.75
CA ASN A 238 4.62 2.86 8.43
C ASN A 238 3.98 3.81 7.42
N ILE A 239 4.42 3.68 6.17
CA ILE A 239 3.79 4.20 4.96
C ILE A 239 3.70 3.06 3.96
N ALA A 240 2.55 2.90 3.28
CA ALA A 240 2.40 2.02 2.13
C ALA A 240 1.99 2.85 0.91
N VAL A 241 2.71 2.69 -0.20
CA VAL A 241 2.39 3.35 -1.47
C VAL A 241 2.21 2.30 -2.54
N PHE A 242 1.00 2.23 -3.09
CA PHE A 242 0.56 1.25 -4.09
C PHE A 242 0.51 1.85 -5.49
N TYR A 243 0.46 0.99 -6.49
CA TYR A 243 0.23 1.31 -7.92
C TYR A 243 1.31 2.21 -8.53
N LEU A 244 2.57 1.94 -8.18
CA LEU A 244 3.69 2.63 -8.78
C LEU A 244 3.89 2.16 -10.22
N SER A 245 3.97 3.10 -11.16
CA SER A 245 4.18 2.80 -12.57
C SER A 245 5.49 2.06 -12.83
N ARG A 246 5.45 1.11 -13.75
CA ARG A 246 6.61 0.30 -14.16
C ARG A 246 7.54 1.09 -15.10
N GLN A 247 8.73 0.55 -15.33
CA GLN A 247 9.79 1.16 -16.17
C GLN A 247 10.14 2.59 -15.73
N LYS A 248 10.11 2.84 -14.42
CA LYS A 248 10.35 4.15 -13.82
C LYS A 248 11.36 4.07 -12.69
N THR A 249 12.17 5.10 -12.58
CA THR A 249 13.05 5.34 -11.44
C THR A 249 12.37 6.30 -10.48
N TYR A 250 12.44 5.97 -9.20
CA TYR A 250 11.90 6.77 -8.11
C TYR A 250 12.98 7.09 -7.09
N TYR A 251 12.78 8.14 -6.29
CA TYR A 251 13.42 8.26 -5.00
C TYR A 251 12.41 8.67 -3.93
N LEU A 252 12.66 8.17 -2.72
CA LEU A 252 12.00 8.58 -1.49
C LEU A 252 12.96 9.46 -0.69
N GLN A 253 12.47 10.56 -0.10
CA GLN A 253 13.27 11.47 0.74
C GLN A 253 12.44 11.96 1.92
N GLU A 254 13.00 11.91 3.12
CA GLU A 254 12.39 12.53 4.29
C GLU A 254 12.44 14.05 4.15
N THR A 255 11.30 14.71 4.32
CA THR A 255 11.16 16.18 4.26
C THR A 255 10.88 16.79 5.62
N LYS A 256 10.42 15.97 6.56
CA LYS A 256 10.20 16.35 7.96
C LYS A 256 10.45 15.17 8.86
N ALA A 257 11.39 15.33 9.79
CA ALA A 257 11.64 14.34 10.84
C ALA A 257 10.53 14.33 11.89
N PRO A 258 10.35 13.21 12.61
CA PRO A 258 9.55 13.19 13.83
C PRO A 258 10.12 14.16 14.87
N ASP A 259 9.27 14.59 15.81
CA ASP A 259 9.70 15.45 16.91
C ASP A 259 10.87 14.81 17.68
N SER A 260 11.85 15.63 18.03
CA SER A 260 13.09 15.23 18.72
C SER A 260 14.07 14.37 17.92
N TYR A 261 13.90 14.29 16.61
CA TYR A 261 14.82 13.57 15.71
C TYR A 261 15.47 14.49 14.68
N LYS A 262 16.69 14.14 14.28
CA LYS A 262 17.37 14.81 13.16
C LYS A 262 16.74 14.39 11.83
N LEU A 263 16.62 15.35 10.92
CA LEU A 263 16.19 15.07 9.55
C LEU A 263 17.24 14.16 8.87
N ASN A 264 16.75 13.09 8.25
CA ASN A 264 17.55 12.25 7.36
C ASN A 264 17.21 12.61 5.91
N ASP A 265 18.01 13.48 5.31
CA ASP A 265 17.80 14.01 3.96
C ASP A 265 18.31 13.08 2.84
N THR A 266 18.72 11.86 3.20
CA THR A 266 19.16 10.83 2.23
C THR A 266 18.05 10.53 1.23
N LYS A 267 18.43 10.44 -0.04
CA LYS A 267 17.54 10.01 -1.13
C LYS A 267 17.69 8.52 -1.35
N TYR A 268 16.59 7.78 -1.23
CA TYR A 268 16.53 6.33 -1.40
C TYR A 268 16.02 6.02 -2.80
N TYR A 269 16.93 5.74 -3.75
CA TYR A 269 16.60 5.48 -5.15
C TYR A 269 16.26 4.01 -5.40
N PHE A 270 15.24 3.77 -6.23
CA PHE A 270 14.86 2.45 -6.72
C PHE A 270 14.26 2.53 -8.12
N TYR A 271 14.31 1.41 -8.82
CA TYR A 271 13.75 1.24 -10.16
C TYR A 271 12.73 0.09 -10.15
N ILE A 272 11.64 0.25 -10.90
CA ILE A 272 10.65 -0.79 -11.15
C ILE A 272 10.76 -1.15 -12.63
N ASP A 273 11.07 -2.42 -12.92
CA ASP A 273 11.23 -2.89 -14.29
C ASP A 273 9.89 -3.11 -15.01
N GLU A 274 9.95 -3.64 -16.25
CA GLU A 274 8.76 -3.91 -17.06
C GLU A 274 7.83 -4.98 -16.47
N LYS A 275 8.36 -5.88 -15.63
CA LYS A 275 7.60 -6.92 -14.96
C LYS A 275 7.11 -6.52 -13.56
N GLY A 276 7.44 -5.32 -13.11
CA GLY A 276 7.10 -4.83 -11.78
C GLY A 276 8.07 -5.29 -10.69
N ALA A 277 9.23 -5.83 -11.03
CA ALA A 277 10.26 -6.17 -10.06
C ALA A 277 11.05 -4.93 -9.66
N PHE A 278 11.39 -4.87 -8.36
CA PHE A 278 12.14 -3.76 -7.78
C PHE A 278 13.64 -4.03 -7.81
N SER A 279 14.41 -3.01 -8.15
CA SER A 279 15.86 -2.97 -7.98
C SER A 279 16.28 -1.69 -7.29
N VAL A 280 17.34 -1.77 -6.49
CA VAL A 280 17.87 -0.64 -5.73
C VAL A 280 18.98 0.03 -6.53
N SER A 281 18.94 1.37 -6.58
CA SER A 281 20.00 2.18 -7.16
C SER A 281 20.63 3.02 -6.05
N ASP A 282 21.69 2.52 -5.41
CA ASP A 282 22.50 3.37 -4.55
C ASP A 282 23.51 4.13 -5.41
N LEU A 283 23.09 5.29 -5.92
CA LEU A 283 23.90 6.10 -6.82
C LEU A 283 25.16 6.69 -6.16
N ASN A 284 25.25 6.67 -4.83
CA ASN A 284 26.33 7.32 -4.08
C ASN A 284 27.02 6.41 -3.04
N GLY A 285 26.60 5.15 -2.86
CA GLY A 285 27.17 4.24 -1.85
C GLY A 285 26.94 4.70 -0.41
N THR A 286 25.86 5.47 -0.18
CA THR A 286 25.59 6.11 1.12
C THR A 286 24.49 5.41 1.93
N VAL A 287 23.86 4.40 1.35
CA VAL A 287 22.73 3.70 1.98
C VAL A 287 23.24 2.57 2.86
N GLU A 288 22.87 2.60 4.14
CA GLU A 288 23.25 1.57 5.11
C GLU A 288 22.70 0.18 4.71
N ASP A 289 23.46 -0.88 4.99
CA ASP A 289 22.99 -2.27 4.84
C ASP A 289 21.67 -2.51 5.59
N GLY A 290 20.75 -3.27 4.96
CA GLY A 290 19.44 -3.56 5.51
C GLY A 290 18.41 -2.44 5.38
N THR A 291 18.76 -1.33 4.70
CA THR A 291 17.79 -0.26 4.38
C THR A 291 16.73 -0.75 3.41
N PHE A 292 17.13 -1.50 2.39
CA PHE A 292 16.22 -2.07 1.41
C PHE A 292 16.06 -3.58 1.63
N ASN A 293 14.81 -4.03 1.54
CA ASN A 293 14.47 -5.44 1.46
C ASN A 293 13.49 -5.65 0.31
N VAL A 294 13.87 -6.48 -0.68
CA VAL A 294 13.04 -6.83 -1.83
C VAL A 294 12.64 -8.31 -1.68
N PRO A 295 11.52 -8.59 -1.00
CA PRO A 295 11.06 -9.96 -0.85
C PRO A 295 10.58 -10.53 -2.19
N PHE A 296 10.54 -11.86 -2.28
CA PHE A 296 9.90 -12.57 -3.37
C PHE A 296 8.45 -12.08 -3.52
N HIS A 297 7.96 -11.69 -4.68
CA HIS A 297 6.63 -11.15 -5.04
C HIS A 297 6.51 -9.63 -5.27
N GLY A 298 7.60 -8.93 -5.61
CA GLY A 298 7.50 -7.56 -6.15
C GLY A 298 7.06 -6.48 -5.15
N THR A 299 7.33 -6.73 -3.87
CA THR A 299 7.19 -5.75 -2.80
C THR A 299 8.57 -5.25 -2.40
N MET A 300 8.75 -3.98 -2.20
CA MET A 300 9.96 -3.43 -1.61
C MET A 300 9.67 -2.81 -0.25
N THR A 301 10.53 -3.07 0.72
CA THR A 301 10.53 -2.40 2.02
C THR A 301 11.74 -1.48 2.13
N ILE A 302 11.52 -0.23 2.56
CA ILE A 302 12.57 0.75 2.85
C ILE A 302 12.53 1.05 4.33
N THR A 303 13.61 0.78 5.06
CA THR A 303 13.75 1.13 6.48
C THR A 303 14.59 2.38 6.64
N VAL A 304 13.98 3.48 7.05
CA VAL A 304 14.65 4.76 7.27
C VAL A 304 14.86 5.00 8.76
N LYS A 305 16.13 5.17 9.15
CA LYS A 305 16.55 5.37 10.54
C LYS A 305 16.80 6.84 10.82
N ASN A 306 16.32 7.35 11.97
CA ASN A 306 16.70 8.68 12.44
C ASN A 306 17.40 8.58 13.79
N GLU A 307 18.37 9.48 13.99
CA GLU A 307 19.03 9.70 15.27
C GLU A 307 18.25 10.72 16.09
N ILE A 308 18.20 10.53 17.40
CA ILE A 308 17.65 11.53 18.32
C ILE A 308 18.45 12.82 18.18
N ASP A 309 17.76 13.93 18.04
CA ASP A 309 18.37 15.25 18.05
C ASP A 309 18.62 15.66 19.50
N ILE A 310 19.85 16.00 19.83
CA ILE A 310 20.29 16.29 21.19
C ILE A 310 20.82 17.70 21.31
N CYS A 311 20.65 18.25 22.49
CA CYS A 311 21.16 19.57 22.91
C CYS A 311 21.57 19.54 24.36
N ASN A 312 22.13 20.66 24.86
CA ASN A 312 22.41 20.87 26.26
C ASN A 312 21.53 21.99 26.80
N LEU A 313 21.26 21.96 28.11
CA LEU A 313 20.64 23.06 28.87
C LEU A 313 21.53 23.43 30.03
N ARG A 314 22.02 24.66 30.04
CA ARG A 314 22.84 25.19 31.10
C ARG A 314 22.04 26.20 31.91
N ILE A 315 21.97 25.97 33.22
CA ILE A 315 21.34 26.88 34.18
C ILE A 315 22.44 27.69 34.88
N THR A 316 22.25 29.00 34.95
CA THR A 316 23.06 29.90 35.78
C THR A 316 22.18 30.49 36.85
N LYS A 317 22.44 30.16 38.10
CA LYS A 317 21.69 30.62 39.28
C LYS A 317 22.31 31.87 39.86
N LYS A 318 21.52 32.95 39.96
CA LYS A 318 21.94 34.25 40.48
C LYS A 318 20.93 34.80 41.51
N ASN A 319 21.36 35.79 42.31
CA ASN A 319 20.45 36.62 43.06
C ASN A 319 20.15 37.95 42.33
N ASP A 320 19.30 38.80 42.93
CA ASP A 320 18.89 40.09 42.36
C ASP A 320 20.10 41.05 42.11
N ASN A 321 21.21 40.85 42.80
CA ASN A 321 22.47 41.61 42.64
C ASN A 321 23.47 40.92 41.70
N SER A 322 23.00 40.01 40.85
CA SER A 322 23.81 39.24 39.88
C SER A 322 24.91 38.36 40.51
N LYS A 323 24.92 38.12 41.84
CA LYS A 323 25.84 37.19 42.48
C LYS A 323 25.36 35.76 42.20
N VAL A 324 26.31 34.91 41.81
CA VAL A 324 26.05 33.48 41.59
C VAL A 324 25.70 32.76 42.86
N LEU A 325 24.82 31.77 42.77
CA LEU A 325 24.34 31.00 43.94
C LEU A 325 24.58 29.51 43.72
N GLU A 326 25.34 28.92 44.61
CA GLU A 326 25.56 27.46 44.67
C GLU A 326 24.45 26.77 45.45
N ASN A 327 24.37 25.43 45.31
CA ASN A 327 23.49 24.55 46.05
C ASN A 327 21.98 24.76 45.82
N ALA A 328 21.58 25.40 44.75
CA ALA A 328 20.20 25.35 44.26
C ALA A 328 19.96 23.99 43.60
N GLU A 329 18.90 23.28 43.98
CA GLU A 329 18.54 22.01 43.36
C GLU A 329 17.41 22.20 42.35
N PHE A 330 17.57 21.61 41.16
CA PHE A 330 16.60 21.65 40.09
C PHE A 330 16.31 20.26 39.56
N SER A 331 15.05 20.04 39.19
CA SER A 331 14.63 18.89 38.39
C SER A 331 14.03 19.36 37.07
N LEU A 332 14.39 18.66 36.01
CA LEU A 332 13.89 18.85 34.66
C LEU A 332 12.80 17.82 34.38
N TYR A 333 11.64 18.23 33.91
CA TYR A 333 10.49 17.37 33.67
C TYR A 333 10.06 17.47 32.20
N SER A 334 9.45 16.38 31.65
CA SER A 334 8.86 16.35 30.31
C SER A 334 7.40 16.76 30.29
N ASP A 335 6.76 16.97 31.44
CA ASP A 335 5.35 17.34 31.55
C ASP A 335 5.16 18.57 32.46
N LYS A 336 4.11 19.35 32.17
CA LYS A 336 3.78 20.59 32.87
C LYS A 336 3.46 20.36 34.35
N GLU A 337 2.88 19.22 34.67
CA GLU A 337 2.49 18.80 36.01
C GLU A 337 3.73 18.40 36.86
N CYS A 338 4.92 18.37 36.27
CA CYS A 338 6.18 17.97 36.90
C CYS A 338 6.10 16.59 37.56
N THR A 339 5.52 15.61 36.87
CA THR A 339 5.38 14.23 37.32
C THR A 339 6.39 13.29 36.68
N LYS A 340 6.91 13.65 35.50
CA LYS A 340 7.84 12.84 34.70
C LYS A 340 9.23 13.48 34.74
N GLU A 341 9.99 13.19 35.78
CA GLU A 341 11.35 13.68 35.91
C GLU A 341 12.27 13.06 34.87
N ILE A 342 13.03 13.88 34.15
CA ILE A 342 14.05 13.47 33.18
C ILE A 342 15.39 13.37 33.85
N GLU A 343 15.78 14.45 34.57
CA GLU A 343 17.08 14.59 35.22
C GLU A 343 16.97 15.60 36.35
N LYS A 344 17.87 15.50 37.32
CA LYS A 344 17.98 16.46 38.40
C LYS A 344 19.45 16.78 38.73
N GLY A 345 19.68 17.94 39.26
CA GLY A 345 21.01 18.35 39.61
C GLY A 345 21.04 19.55 40.55
N LYS A 346 22.24 19.98 40.86
CA LYS A 346 22.51 21.02 41.85
C LYS A 346 23.55 22.00 41.29
N THR A 347 23.35 23.31 41.50
CA THR A 347 24.30 24.31 41.07
C THR A 347 25.61 24.25 41.86
N ASP A 348 26.73 24.38 41.13
CA ASP A 348 28.08 24.39 41.64
C ASP A 348 28.46 25.74 42.26
N LYS A 349 29.73 25.89 42.67
CA LYS A 349 30.31 27.15 43.24
C LYS A 349 30.23 28.35 42.26
N ASN A 350 30.11 28.10 40.97
CA ASN A 350 29.93 29.13 39.94
C ASN A 350 28.44 29.43 39.68
N GLY A 351 27.54 28.80 40.42
CA GLY A 351 26.10 28.88 40.24
C GLY A 351 25.61 28.15 38.97
N GLN A 352 26.40 27.20 38.43
CA GLN A 352 26.08 26.50 37.19
C GLN A 352 25.57 25.08 37.46
N LEU A 353 24.59 24.67 36.65
CA LEU A 353 24.11 23.32 36.52
C LEU A 353 23.91 23.03 35.03
N ASN A 354 24.42 21.89 34.54
CA ASN A 354 24.23 21.45 33.16
C ASN A 354 23.33 20.21 33.15
N PHE A 355 22.42 20.19 32.21
CA PHE A 355 21.74 18.99 31.74
C PHE A 355 22.30 18.72 30.33
N ASP A 356 23.12 17.68 30.21
CA ASP A 356 23.89 17.41 29.01
C ASP A 356 23.21 16.35 28.14
N ARG A 357 23.27 16.52 26.83
CA ARG A 357 22.78 15.57 25.82
C ARG A 357 21.31 15.16 26.00
N ILE A 358 20.45 16.11 26.44
CA ILE A 358 19.00 15.89 26.46
C ILE A 358 18.44 15.94 25.06
N SER A 359 17.35 15.22 24.80
CA SER A 359 16.64 15.34 23.49
C SER A 359 16.08 16.75 23.33
N VAL A 360 16.01 17.25 22.07
CA VAL A 360 15.24 18.48 21.82
C VAL A 360 13.76 18.25 22.19
N GLY A 361 13.09 19.30 22.67
CA GLY A 361 11.69 19.19 23.08
C GLY A 361 11.24 20.32 24.00
N ASP A 362 10.05 20.13 24.58
CA ASP A 362 9.47 20.99 25.61
C ASP A 362 9.76 20.41 27.00
N PHE A 363 10.22 21.23 27.90
CA PHE A 363 10.62 20.86 29.26
C PHE A 363 10.04 21.84 30.30
N TYR A 364 9.98 21.39 31.54
CA TYR A 364 9.61 22.19 32.72
C TYR A 364 10.68 22.07 33.77
N LEU A 365 11.41 23.18 33.97
CA LEU A 365 12.47 23.27 34.98
C LEU A 365 11.87 23.75 36.30
N LYS A 366 11.93 22.92 37.32
CA LYS A 366 11.43 23.25 38.65
C LYS A 366 12.58 23.34 39.66
N GLU A 367 12.65 24.45 40.40
CA GLU A 367 13.53 24.54 41.56
C GLU A 367 12.92 23.70 42.67
N THR A 368 13.62 22.65 43.13
CA THR A 368 13.16 21.76 44.21
C THR A 368 13.71 22.16 45.56
N LYS A 369 14.80 22.94 45.56
CA LYS A 369 15.39 23.51 46.79
C LYS A 369 16.16 24.79 46.46
N ALA A 370 15.78 25.87 47.11
CA ALA A 370 16.49 27.14 47.01
C ALA A 370 17.80 27.14 47.86
N PRO A 371 18.81 27.94 47.45
CA PRO A 371 19.97 28.18 48.31
C PRO A 371 19.57 28.79 49.66
N ALA A 372 20.39 28.56 50.70
CA ALA A 372 20.12 29.09 52.04
C ALA A 372 19.94 30.62 52.04
N GLY A 373 18.83 31.11 52.61
CA GLY A 373 18.50 32.53 52.68
C GLY A 373 17.77 33.11 51.47
N TYR A 374 17.40 32.26 50.51
CA TYR A 374 16.64 32.65 49.31
C TYR A 374 15.28 31.99 49.29
N ARG A 375 14.32 32.63 48.60
CA ARG A 375 12.98 32.08 48.38
C ARG A 375 13.01 31.05 47.25
N LEU A 376 12.27 29.97 47.45
CA LEU A 376 12.05 28.97 46.40
C LEU A 376 11.26 29.58 45.24
N LEU A 377 11.62 29.23 44.00
CA LEU A 377 10.84 29.55 42.82
C LEU A 377 9.60 28.63 42.80
N GLU A 378 8.39 29.23 42.87
CA GLU A 378 7.16 28.47 43.05
C GLU A 378 6.73 27.78 41.75
N ASP A 379 6.78 28.51 40.61
CA ASP A 379 6.32 28.02 39.30
C ASP A 379 7.46 27.43 38.49
N PRO A 380 7.23 26.29 37.79
CA PRO A 380 8.19 25.75 36.84
C PRO A 380 8.40 26.69 35.68
N ILE A 381 9.61 26.77 35.16
CA ILE A 381 9.96 27.51 33.95
C ILE A 381 9.78 26.58 32.76
N LYS A 382 8.91 26.97 31.85
CA LYS A 382 8.78 26.26 30.55
C LYS A 382 9.97 26.58 29.64
N ILE A 383 10.59 25.55 29.12
CA ILE A 383 11.75 25.62 28.24
C ILE A 383 11.43 24.83 26.97
N SER A 384 11.66 25.43 25.81
CA SER A 384 11.54 24.71 24.55
C SER A 384 12.84 24.83 23.77
N LEU A 385 13.45 23.70 23.47
CA LEU A 385 14.60 23.58 22.58
C LEU A 385 14.12 22.82 21.34
N LYS A 386 14.09 23.47 20.20
CA LYS A 386 13.53 22.92 18.96
C LYS A 386 14.56 23.01 17.83
N ASN A 387 14.58 21.97 17.01
CA ASN A 387 15.30 21.96 15.76
C ASN A 387 14.28 21.75 14.62
N VAL A 388 14.17 22.71 13.73
CA VAL A 388 13.33 22.60 12.54
C VAL A 388 14.25 22.75 11.33
N ASN A 389 14.47 21.64 10.62
CA ASN A 389 15.32 21.58 9.43
C ASN A 389 16.73 22.16 9.64
N GLY A 390 17.38 21.79 10.75
CA GLY A 390 18.72 22.26 11.11
C GLY A 390 18.78 23.64 11.78
N LYS A 391 17.65 24.34 11.90
CA LYS A 391 17.57 25.61 12.60
C LYS A 391 17.13 25.39 14.05
N PHE A 392 18.06 25.53 14.97
CA PHE A 392 17.78 25.49 16.40
C PHE A 392 17.16 26.79 16.89
N THR A 393 16.18 26.65 17.79
CA THR A 393 15.52 27.77 18.49
C THR A 393 15.37 27.43 19.96
N PHE A 394 15.49 28.46 20.82
CA PHE A 394 15.36 28.35 22.25
C PHE A 394 14.27 29.29 22.76
N PHE A 395 13.31 28.75 23.52
CA PHE A 395 12.23 29.52 24.13
C PHE A 395 12.24 29.37 25.65
N VAL A 396 11.91 30.44 26.34
CA VAL A 396 11.69 30.46 27.77
C VAL A 396 10.29 31.06 28.02
N ASN A 397 9.41 30.31 28.67
CA ASN A 397 8.01 30.69 28.88
C ASN A 397 7.34 31.18 27.58
N ASP A 398 7.47 30.38 26.54
CA ASP A 398 6.92 30.62 25.19
C ASP A 398 7.50 31.84 24.44
N LYS A 399 8.50 32.53 24.97
CA LYS A 399 9.20 33.64 24.34
C LYS A 399 10.49 33.14 23.71
N GLU A 400 10.64 33.36 22.39
CA GLU A 400 11.89 33.03 21.67
C GLU A 400 13.05 33.92 22.16
N ILE A 401 14.17 33.27 22.46
CA ILE A 401 15.43 33.93 22.85
C ILE A 401 16.23 34.17 21.57
N LYS A 402 16.42 35.45 21.22
CA LYS A 402 17.18 35.88 20.04
C LYS A 402 18.39 36.69 20.50
N GLY A 403 19.57 36.10 20.30
CA GLY A 403 20.80 36.67 20.85
C GLY A 403 20.82 36.61 22.39
N ASP A 404 21.58 37.49 23.02
CA ASP A 404 21.54 37.62 24.47
C ASP A 404 20.35 38.48 24.86
N ASP A 405 19.43 37.92 25.63
CA ASP A 405 18.31 38.71 26.15
C ASP A 405 18.70 39.49 27.41
N LYS A 406 17.83 40.40 27.86
CA LYS A 406 18.04 41.22 29.07
C LYS A 406 18.28 40.41 30.37
N ASN A 407 17.96 39.13 30.37
CA ASN A 407 18.16 38.19 31.47
C ASN A 407 19.42 37.32 31.27
N ASN A 408 20.25 37.62 30.24
CA ASN A 408 21.40 36.83 29.78
C ASN A 408 21.01 35.36 29.42
N ASN A 409 19.83 35.17 28.83
CA ASN A 409 19.50 33.91 28.24
C ASN A 409 20.03 33.93 26.80
N SER A 410 20.56 32.80 26.32
CA SER A 410 21.08 32.70 24.95
C SER A 410 21.07 31.27 24.45
N LEU A 411 21.16 31.12 23.12
CA LEU A 411 21.41 29.84 22.47
C LEU A 411 22.81 29.89 21.86
N THR A 412 23.70 29.00 22.27
CA THR A 412 25.07 28.91 21.79
C THR A 412 25.36 27.58 21.13
N LEU A 413 26.30 27.52 20.20
CA LEU A 413 26.81 26.27 19.63
C LEU A 413 28.18 26.00 20.22
N GLU A 414 28.29 24.96 21.04
CA GLU A 414 29.50 24.57 21.73
C GLU A 414 29.86 23.11 21.42
N ASN A 415 31.07 22.86 20.90
CA ASN A 415 31.53 21.51 20.54
C ASN A 415 30.57 20.70 19.64
N GLY A 416 29.89 21.38 18.73
CA GLY A 416 28.96 20.75 17.82
C GLY A 416 27.56 20.48 18.35
N LEU A 417 27.28 20.85 19.63
CA LEU A 417 25.95 20.78 20.24
C LEU A 417 25.42 22.16 20.57
N TYR A 418 24.13 22.38 20.33
CA TYR A 418 23.45 23.59 20.78
C TYR A 418 23.21 23.52 22.29
N THR A 419 23.46 24.64 22.96
CA THR A 419 23.27 24.80 24.40
C THR A 419 22.33 25.98 24.65
N GLY A 420 21.17 25.71 25.27
CA GLY A 420 20.28 26.74 25.80
C GLY A 420 20.84 27.22 27.16
N ASN A 421 21.21 28.48 27.22
CA ASN A 421 21.70 29.09 28.48
C ASN A 421 20.55 29.86 29.15
N LEU A 422 20.19 29.47 30.36
CA LEU A 422 19.10 30.05 31.16
C LEU A 422 19.61 30.63 32.45
N THR A 423 19.35 31.90 32.72
CA THR A 423 19.60 32.55 34.00
C THR A 423 18.36 32.51 34.88
N VAL A 424 18.47 31.94 36.07
CA VAL A 424 17.40 31.86 37.08
C VAL A 424 17.76 32.70 38.28
N ILE A 425 16.89 33.65 38.65
CA ILE A 425 17.13 34.60 39.75
C ILE A 425 16.25 34.24 40.94
N ASN A 426 16.88 34.21 42.17
CA ASN A 426 16.13 34.15 43.42
C ASN A 426 16.31 35.43 44.22
N SER A 427 15.20 35.90 44.72
CA SER A 427 15.18 37.00 45.70
C SER A 427 15.47 36.51 47.13
N ARG A 428 16.08 37.33 47.93
CA ARG A 428 16.30 37.01 49.37
C ARG A 428 14.95 36.81 50.05
N GLY A 429 14.86 35.78 50.86
CA GLY A 429 13.77 35.62 51.80
C GLY A 429 13.80 36.75 52.84
N SER A 430 12.68 37.37 53.12
CA SER A 430 12.60 38.21 54.33
C SER A 430 12.82 37.27 55.54
N ILE A 431 13.94 37.42 56.23
CA ILE A 431 14.12 36.76 57.53
C ILE A 431 13.14 37.49 58.45
N LEU A 432 12.00 36.90 58.73
CA LEU A 432 11.24 37.27 59.91
C LEU A 432 12.11 36.80 61.07
N PRO A 433 12.50 37.71 62.04
CA PRO A 433 13.23 37.27 63.19
C PRO A 433 12.40 36.22 63.92
N ALA A 434 12.98 35.04 64.18
CA ALA A 434 12.48 34.10 65.15
C ALA A 434 12.69 34.71 66.54
N THR A 435 11.76 35.50 66.99
CA THR A 435 11.91 36.13 68.33
C THR A 435 10.70 35.83 69.15
N GLY A 436 10.93 35.15 70.22
CA GLY A 436 10.09 35.15 71.44
C GLY A 436 10.27 36.41 72.29
N SER A 437 10.35 37.63 71.72
CA SER A 437 10.30 38.89 72.39
C SER A 437 9.10 39.71 71.99
N PRO A 438 8.44 40.45 72.90
CA PRO A 438 7.27 41.21 72.58
C PRO A 438 7.61 42.27 71.51
N MET A 439 6.95 42.19 70.36
CA MET A 439 7.16 43.07 69.25
C MET A 439 6.57 44.43 69.52
N THR A 440 7.39 45.47 69.63
CA THR A 440 6.95 46.86 69.54
C THR A 440 6.76 47.16 68.10
N ILE A 441 5.49 47.18 67.62
CA ILE A 441 5.15 47.51 66.25
C ILE A 441 5.30 49.04 66.08
N VAL A 442 6.38 49.46 65.43
CA VAL A 442 6.47 50.83 64.91
C VAL A 442 5.76 50.84 63.56
N LEU A 443 4.49 51.27 63.61
CA LEU A 443 3.69 51.48 62.40
C LEU A 443 4.13 52.78 61.72
N THR A 444 4.98 52.73 60.73
CA THR A 444 5.13 53.86 59.81
C THR A 444 3.88 53.92 58.88
N GLY A 445 3.35 55.12 58.60
CA GLY A 445 2.03 55.48 58.14
C GLY A 445 1.34 54.78 56.95
N ALA A 446 2.00 53.80 56.34
CA ALA A 446 1.40 53.05 55.27
C ALA A 446 0.69 51.74 55.71
N GLY A 447 0.99 51.22 56.94
CA GLY A 447 0.40 49.97 57.46
C GLY A 447 -0.98 50.13 58.11
N ILE A 448 -1.37 51.34 58.45
CA ILE A 448 -2.65 51.63 59.21
C ILE A 448 -3.88 51.52 58.29
N LEU A 449 -3.71 51.76 56.98
CA LEU A 449 -4.85 51.75 56.06
C LEU A 449 -5.36 50.34 55.70
N CYS A 450 -4.48 49.32 55.73
CA CYS A 450 -4.86 47.94 55.49
C CYS A 450 -5.54 47.24 56.66
N LEU A 451 -5.21 47.63 57.90
CA LEU A 451 -5.84 47.04 59.10
C LEU A 451 -7.26 47.54 59.36
N LEU A 452 -7.58 48.79 58.96
CA LEU A 452 -8.92 49.36 59.10
C LEU A 452 -9.93 48.77 58.11
N ILE A 453 -9.48 48.24 56.97
CA ILE A 453 -10.36 47.59 55.99
C ILE A 453 -10.73 46.17 56.42
N LEU A 454 -9.89 45.47 57.13
CA LEU A 454 -10.18 44.12 57.67
C LEU A 454 -11.10 44.09 58.89
N ILE A 455 -11.09 45.15 59.72
CA ILE A 455 -11.98 45.28 60.89
C ILE A 455 -13.42 45.70 60.47
N LYS A 456 -13.60 46.34 59.34
CA LYS A 456 -14.91 46.78 58.83
C LYS A 456 -15.69 45.66 58.08
N ARG A 457 -15.04 44.53 57.81
CA ARG A 457 -15.68 43.37 57.18
C ARG A 457 -16.12 42.26 58.13
N GLY A 458 -15.81 42.42 59.45
CA GLY A 458 -16.16 41.43 60.48
C GLY A 458 -17.40 41.78 61.34
N LYS A 459 -18.22 42.74 60.93
CA LYS A 459 -19.43 43.13 61.66
C LYS A 459 -20.66 43.31 60.82
N ASN A 460 -20.95 42.41 59.92
CA ASN A 460 -22.31 42.29 59.33
C ASN A 460 -22.49 40.85 58.86
N ASN A 461 -22.78 39.96 59.77
CA ASN A 461 -23.62 38.78 59.59
C ASN A 461 -23.93 38.23 60.96
N ASP A 462 -24.94 38.84 61.60
CA ASP A 462 -25.89 38.23 62.56
C ASP A 462 -27.06 39.18 62.65
N GLU A 463 -28.08 38.94 61.82
CA GLU A 463 -29.55 39.04 61.98
C GLU A 463 -30.21 38.52 60.71
#